data_1ae9424852f7a6d6193544363930cb11
#
_entry.id   1ae9424852f7a6d6193544363930cb11
#
_cell.length_a   1.000
_cell.length_b   1.000
_cell.length_c   1.000
_cell.angle_alpha   90.00
_cell.angle_beta   90.00
_cell.angle_gamma   90.00
#
_symmetry.space_group_name_H-M   'P 1'
#
loop_
_entity.id
_entity.type
_entity.pdbx_description
1 polymer ?
#
loop_
_entity_poly.entity_id
_entity_poly.type
_entity_poly.pdbx_seq_one_letter_code
_entity_poly.pdbx_strand_id
1 'polypeptide(L)'
;MKEVIYPCIFLLLLVILGVLVFFMFGPGKAQNTAPKTDSRYTPGIYRTSVQLNNNSFDLEVTVDADSIRSIHLANLSESTAAMFPLVEPVLDSLASQIYSTQSLENLDYASDQKYTAQMLIQAIKETVQKAASS
;
A
#
# COMPACT_ATOMS: atom_id res chain seq x y z
N MET A 1 38.47 -48.09 -10.72
CA MET A 1 37.64 -47.09 -11.35
C MET A 1 36.38 -46.76 -10.56
N LYS A 2 35.80 -47.78 -9.93
CA LYS A 2 34.62 -47.48 -9.10
C LYS A 2 34.94 -46.58 -7.91
N GLU A 3 36.17 -46.70 -7.39
CA GLU A 3 36.60 -45.90 -6.26
C GLU A 3 36.71 -44.43 -6.59
N VAL A 4 36.99 -44.10 -7.81
CA VAL A 4 37.09 -42.69 -8.24
C VAL A 4 35.69 -42.10 -8.54
N ILE A 5 34.76 -42.97 -8.98
CA ILE A 5 33.42 -42.53 -9.31
C ILE A 5 32.66 -42.04 -8.09
N TYR A 6 32.74 -42.74 -6.96
CA TYR A 6 32.04 -42.38 -5.75
C TYR A 6 32.43 -41.01 -5.21
N PRO A 7 33.74 -40.72 -5.04
CA PRO A 7 34.10 -39.37 -4.60
C PRO A 7 33.78 -38.29 -5.62
N CYS A 8 33.82 -38.62 -6.93
CA CYS A 8 33.42 -37.66 -7.96
C CYS A 8 31.93 -37.33 -7.89
N ILE A 9 31.10 -38.35 -7.69
CA ILE A 9 29.65 -38.16 -7.55
C ILE A 9 29.37 -37.37 -6.27
N PHE A 10 30.05 -37.69 -5.18
CA PHE A 10 29.88 -36.99 -3.92
C PHE A 10 30.25 -35.52 -4.06
N LEU A 11 31.36 -35.24 -4.73
CA LEU A 11 31.80 -33.88 -4.96
C LEU A 11 30.81 -33.11 -5.83
N LEU A 12 30.29 -33.78 -6.86
CA LEU A 12 29.28 -33.18 -7.73
C LEU A 12 28.00 -32.83 -6.96
N LEU A 13 27.55 -33.72 -6.10
CA LEU A 13 26.41 -33.49 -5.24
C LEU A 13 26.62 -32.30 -4.30
N LEU A 14 27.83 -32.19 -3.73
CA LEU A 14 28.14 -31.05 -2.89
C LEU A 14 28.09 -29.74 -3.64
N VAL A 15 28.58 -29.72 -4.87
CA VAL A 15 28.56 -28.54 -5.71
C VAL A 15 27.11 -28.15 -6.02
N ILE A 16 26.29 -29.14 -6.40
CA ILE A 16 24.87 -28.89 -6.69
C ILE A 16 24.16 -28.36 -5.45
N LEU A 17 24.41 -28.98 -4.29
CA LEU A 17 23.82 -28.54 -3.06
C LEU A 17 24.23 -27.11 -2.70
N GLY A 18 25.51 -26.80 -2.87
CA GLY A 18 26.04 -25.46 -2.63
C GLY A 18 25.37 -24.42 -3.55
N VAL A 19 25.19 -24.78 -4.83
CA VAL A 19 24.50 -23.88 -5.76
C VAL A 19 23.06 -23.68 -5.37
N LEU A 20 22.37 -24.73 -4.98
CA LEU A 20 20.98 -24.62 -4.54
C LEU A 20 20.86 -23.74 -3.30
N VAL A 21 21.74 -23.94 -2.33
CA VAL A 21 21.76 -23.11 -1.13
C VAL A 21 22.04 -21.65 -1.49
N PHE A 22 22.99 -21.45 -2.39
CA PHE A 22 23.32 -20.10 -2.84
C PHE A 22 22.10 -19.41 -3.47
N PHE A 23 21.36 -20.11 -4.29
CA PHE A 23 20.15 -19.54 -4.90
C PHE A 23 19.05 -19.29 -3.86
N MET A 24 18.96 -20.15 -2.84
CA MET A 24 17.95 -19.95 -1.80
C MET A 24 18.29 -18.83 -0.83
N PHE A 25 19.57 -18.73 -0.43
CA PHE A 25 19.99 -17.78 0.59
C PHE A 25 20.90 -16.68 0.06
N GLY A 26 21.09 -16.66 -1.23
CA GLY A 26 22.03 -15.74 -1.86
C GLY A 26 21.43 -14.37 -2.18
N PRO A 27 21.97 -13.72 -3.22
CA PRO A 27 21.64 -12.33 -3.56
C PRO A 27 20.14 -12.05 -3.69
N GLY A 28 19.33 -13.07 -4.01
CA GLY A 28 17.91 -12.91 -4.11
C GLY A 28 17.28 -12.44 -2.81
N LYS A 29 17.73 -12.98 -1.69
CA LYS A 29 17.23 -12.54 -0.39
C LYS A 29 17.80 -11.18 0.01
N ALA A 30 19.05 -10.95 -0.32
CA ALA A 30 19.64 -9.65 -0.10
C ALA A 30 18.87 -8.58 -0.89
N GLN A 31 18.45 -8.93 -2.09
CA GLN A 31 17.61 -8.05 -2.90
C GLN A 31 16.23 -7.86 -2.28
N ASN A 32 15.73 -8.86 -1.59
CA ASN A 32 14.44 -8.74 -0.91
C ASN A 32 14.51 -7.77 0.27
N THR A 33 15.66 -7.61 0.87
CA THR A 33 15.84 -6.58 1.89
C THR A 33 16.06 -5.21 1.26
N ALA A 34 16.63 -5.19 0.06
CA ALA A 34 16.80 -3.96 -0.68
C ALA A 34 15.47 -3.27 -1.05
N PRO A 35 14.34 -3.97 -1.22
CA PRO A 35 13.08 -3.30 -1.48
C PRO A 35 12.69 -2.22 -0.48
N LYS A 36 13.34 -2.16 0.65
CA LYS A 36 13.11 -1.07 1.58
C LYS A 36 13.44 0.29 0.97
N THR A 37 14.41 0.33 0.07
CA THR A 37 14.75 1.57 -0.62
C THR A 37 13.75 1.87 -1.72
N ASP A 38 13.07 0.84 -2.23
CA ASP A 38 12.07 0.98 -3.27
C ASP A 38 10.66 1.04 -2.70
N SER A 39 10.52 0.99 -1.37
CA SER A 39 9.22 1.08 -0.72
C SER A 39 8.59 2.44 -1.01
N ARG A 40 7.35 2.41 -1.44
CA ARG A 40 6.60 3.62 -1.72
C ARG A 40 6.15 4.30 -0.44
N TYR A 41 5.88 3.52 0.61
CA TYR A 41 5.31 4.02 1.85
C TYR A 41 6.00 3.42 3.05
N THR A 42 5.96 4.14 4.16
CA THR A 42 6.28 3.59 5.46
C THR A 42 5.02 2.94 6.01
N PRO A 43 5.01 1.62 6.25
CA PRO A 43 3.81 0.94 6.71
C PRO A 43 3.24 1.56 7.98
N GLY A 44 1.93 1.67 8.04
CA GLY A 44 1.25 2.21 9.21
C GLY A 44 -0.12 2.78 8.87
N ILE A 45 -0.71 3.41 9.85
CA ILE A 45 -2.01 4.07 9.74
C ILE A 45 -1.80 5.56 9.87
N TYR A 46 -2.29 6.31 8.90
CA TYR A 46 -2.12 7.76 8.84
C TYR A 46 -3.48 8.42 8.78
N ARG A 47 -3.60 9.59 9.36
CA ARG A 47 -4.86 10.33 9.43
C ARG A 47 -4.69 11.77 9.01
N THR A 48 -5.74 12.31 8.42
CA THR A 48 -5.84 13.72 8.10
C THR A 48 -7.22 14.20 8.51
N SER A 49 -7.28 15.28 9.28
CA SER A 49 -8.55 15.90 9.66
C SER A 49 -9.15 16.62 8.45
N VAL A 50 -10.42 16.38 8.22
CA VAL A 50 -11.19 17.05 7.18
C VAL A 50 -12.30 17.86 7.83
N GLN A 51 -12.43 19.12 7.45
CA GLN A 51 -13.48 19.98 7.97
C GLN A 51 -14.45 20.34 6.87
N LEU A 52 -15.74 20.17 7.18
CA LEU A 52 -16.84 20.55 6.32
C LEU A 52 -17.77 21.44 7.12
N ASN A 53 -17.80 22.74 6.78
CA ASN A 53 -18.54 23.74 7.54
C ASN A 53 -18.04 23.72 9.00
N ASN A 54 -18.89 23.45 9.95
CA ASN A 54 -18.50 23.37 11.37
C ASN A 54 -18.31 21.92 11.84
N ASN A 55 -18.30 20.98 10.92
CA ASN A 55 -18.15 19.57 11.25
C ASN A 55 -16.79 19.08 10.82
N SER A 56 -16.24 18.13 11.56
CA SER A 56 -14.96 17.54 11.22
C SER A 56 -15.01 16.02 11.37
N PHE A 57 -14.20 15.38 10.59
CA PHE A 57 -13.97 13.94 10.68
C PHE A 57 -12.55 13.65 10.23
N ASP A 58 -12.08 12.46 10.48
CA ASP A 58 -10.74 12.06 10.07
C ASP A 58 -10.81 11.12 8.88
N LEU A 59 -9.94 11.33 7.94
CA LEU A 59 -9.69 10.36 6.87
C LEU A 59 -8.52 9.51 7.31
N GLU A 60 -8.72 8.20 7.36
CA GLU A 60 -7.71 7.27 7.81
C GLU A 60 -7.29 6.38 6.66
N VAL A 61 -5.99 6.31 6.42
CA VAL A 61 -5.42 5.48 5.35
C VAL A 61 -4.42 4.51 5.98
N THR A 62 -4.59 3.25 5.68
CA THR A 62 -3.64 2.21 6.09
C THR A 62 -2.83 1.80 4.87
N VAL A 63 -1.51 1.84 5.00
CA VAL A 63 -0.62 1.46 3.91
C VAL A 63 0.37 0.40 4.39
N ASP A 64 0.83 -0.42 3.45
CA ASP A 64 2.02 -1.24 3.68
C ASP A 64 3.17 -0.65 2.84
N ALA A 65 4.27 -1.38 2.73
CA ALA A 65 5.45 -0.85 2.06
C ALA A 65 5.20 -0.51 0.58
N ASP A 66 4.28 -1.20 -0.07
CA ASP A 66 4.10 -1.08 -1.52
C ASP A 66 2.74 -0.56 -1.94
N SER A 67 1.76 -0.62 -1.07
CA SER A 67 0.38 -0.38 -1.50
C SER A 67 -0.46 0.27 -0.41
N ILE A 68 -1.54 0.89 -0.85
CA ILE A 68 -2.59 1.41 0.00
C ILE A 68 -3.56 0.27 0.27
N ARG A 69 -3.77 -0.05 1.55
CA ARG A 69 -4.57 -1.19 1.96
C ARG A 69 -6.00 -0.84 2.28
N SER A 70 -6.23 0.28 2.96
CA SER A 70 -7.58 0.69 3.27
C SER A 70 -7.67 2.20 3.39
N ILE A 71 -8.82 2.73 3.04
CA ILE A 71 -9.15 4.13 3.17
C ILE A 71 -10.56 4.17 3.77
N HIS A 72 -10.69 4.80 4.95
CA HIS A 72 -12.00 4.92 5.57
C HIS A 72 -12.05 6.17 6.43
N LEU A 73 -13.24 6.49 6.91
CA LEU A 73 -13.47 7.64 7.75
C LEU A 73 -13.46 7.21 9.21
N ALA A 74 -12.85 8.03 10.04
CA ALA A 74 -12.84 7.86 11.49
C ALA A 74 -13.48 9.08 12.12
N ASN A 75 -14.04 8.90 13.30
CA ASN A 75 -14.64 10.00 14.09
C ASN A 75 -15.77 10.71 13.34
N LEU A 76 -16.44 10.01 12.42
CA LEU A 76 -17.58 10.57 11.70
C LEU A 76 -18.82 10.44 12.58
N SER A 77 -19.35 11.55 13.05
CA SER A 77 -20.55 11.55 13.87
C SER A 77 -21.79 11.27 12.98
N GLU A 78 -22.84 10.78 13.62
CA GLU A 78 -24.10 10.53 12.91
C GLU A 78 -24.67 11.80 12.30
N SER A 79 -24.55 12.92 13.01
CA SER A 79 -25.04 14.19 12.50
C SER A 79 -24.24 14.65 11.28
N THR A 80 -22.93 14.46 11.28
CA THR A 80 -22.09 14.80 10.13
C THR A 80 -22.43 13.91 8.95
N ALA A 81 -22.61 12.61 9.16
CA ALA A 81 -22.99 11.69 8.11
C ALA A 81 -24.35 12.03 7.52
N ALA A 82 -25.30 12.46 8.34
CA ALA A 82 -26.62 12.86 7.90
C ALA A 82 -26.59 14.15 7.07
N MET A 83 -25.72 15.09 7.44
CA MET A 83 -25.58 16.37 6.72
C MET A 83 -24.83 16.20 5.40
N PHE A 84 -23.95 15.22 5.31
CA PHE A 84 -23.12 15.01 4.13
C PHE A 84 -23.25 13.55 3.66
N PRO A 85 -24.43 13.16 3.15
CA PRO A 85 -24.68 11.74 2.84
C PRO A 85 -23.86 11.22 1.66
N LEU A 86 -23.25 12.11 0.87
CA LEU A 86 -22.43 11.69 -0.27
C LEU A 86 -21.00 11.36 0.09
N VAL A 87 -20.55 11.71 1.28
CA VAL A 87 -19.14 11.56 1.66
C VAL A 87 -18.74 10.09 1.65
N GLU A 88 -19.51 9.23 2.31
CA GLU A 88 -19.16 7.81 2.38
C GLU A 88 -19.22 7.11 1.02
N PRO A 89 -20.32 7.22 0.25
CA PRO A 89 -20.35 6.54 -1.05
C PRO A 89 -19.32 7.07 -2.03
N VAL A 90 -19.04 8.36 -2.02
CA VAL A 90 -17.99 8.91 -2.87
C VAL A 90 -16.63 8.38 -2.46
N LEU A 91 -16.36 8.33 -1.16
CA LEU A 91 -15.11 7.80 -0.66
C LEU A 91 -14.95 6.33 -1.03
N ASP A 92 -16.00 5.52 -0.89
CA ASP A 92 -15.96 4.11 -1.26
C ASP A 92 -15.64 3.93 -2.75
N SER A 93 -16.22 4.76 -3.60
CA SER A 93 -15.96 4.72 -5.03
C SER A 93 -14.49 5.07 -5.33
N LEU A 94 -13.99 6.14 -4.73
CA LEU A 94 -12.61 6.57 -4.91
C LEU A 94 -11.64 5.52 -4.37
N ALA A 95 -11.92 4.99 -3.19
CA ALA A 95 -11.07 3.97 -2.57
C ALA A 95 -10.97 2.73 -3.43
N SER A 96 -12.08 2.29 -3.99
CA SER A 96 -12.12 1.14 -4.88
C SER A 96 -11.20 1.31 -6.07
N GLN A 97 -11.22 2.48 -6.69
CA GLN A 97 -10.34 2.81 -7.81
C GLN A 97 -8.88 2.83 -7.39
N ILE A 98 -8.59 3.41 -6.23
CA ILE A 98 -7.24 3.47 -5.69
C ILE A 98 -6.70 2.07 -5.41
N TYR A 99 -7.51 1.20 -4.83
CA TYR A 99 -7.08 -0.18 -4.56
C TYR A 99 -6.73 -0.92 -5.84
N SER A 100 -7.47 -0.69 -6.91
CA SER A 100 -7.24 -1.32 -8.20
C SER A 100 -5.97 -0.84 -8.88
N THR A 101 -5.76 0.48 -8.88
CA THR A 101 -4.69 1.12 -9.65
C THR A 101 -3.47 1.48 -8.81
N GLN A 102 -3.65 1.59 -7.50
CA GLN A 102 -2.64 2.12 -6.58
C GLN A 102 -2.15 3.50 -7.01
N SER A 103 -3.06 4.30 -7.58
CA SER A 103 -2.79 5.64 -8.07
C SER A 103 -3.85 6.59 -7.54
N LEU A 104 -3.44 7.81 -7.26
CA LEU A 104 -4.34 8.88 -6.83
C LEU A 104 -4.71 9.80 -7.97
N GLU A 105 -4.29 9.47 -9.17
CA GLU A 105 -4.57 10.27 -10.35
C GLU A 105 -5.62 9.62 -11.22
N ASN A 106 -6.30 10.43 -12.03
CA ASN A 106 -7.32 9.97 -12.98
C ASN A 106 -8.47 9.23 -12.31
N LEU A 107 -8.82 9.66 -11.11
CA LEU A 107 -9.96 9.08 -10.40
C LEU A 107 -11.27 9.61 -10.98
N ASP A 108 -12.20 8.69 -11.19
CA ASP A 108 -13.50 9.03 -11.76
C ASP A 108 -14.51 9.30 -10.65
N TYR A 109 -15.35 10.28 -10.89
CA TYR A 109 -16.45 10.61 -9.99
C TYR A 109 -17.56 11.29 -10.79
N ALA A 110 -18.77 11.22 -10.26
CA ALA A 110 -19.91 11.86 -10.92
C ALA A 110 -19.76 13.38 -10.86
N SER A 111 -20.23 14.06 -11.90
CA SER A 111 -20.07 15.51 -11.98
C SER A 111 -20.82 16.26 -10.88
N ASP A 112 -21.92 15.72 -10.40
CA ASP A 112 -22.68 16.30 -9.29
C ASP A 112 -21.99 16.06 -7.92
N GLN A 113 -20.99 15.20 -7.89
CA GLN A 113 -20.20 14.90 -6.70
C GLN A 113 -18.78 15.46 -6.76
N LYS A 114 -18.52 16.30 -7.74
CA LYS A 114 -17.18 16.82 -8.01
C LYS A 114 -16.55 17.48 -6.79
N TYR A 115 -17.29 18.34 -6.13
CA TYR A 115 -16.76 19.07 -4.96
C TYR A 115 -16.36 18.10 -3.85
N THR A 116 -17.26 17.20 -3.50
CA THR A 116 -16.99 16.20 -2.44
C THR A 116 -15.83 15.31 -2.83
N ALA A 117 -15.80 14.85 -4.08
CA ALA A 117 -14.74 13.97 -4.56
C ALA A 117 -13.37 14.66 -4.51
N GLN A 118 -13.29 15.89 -4.97
CA GLN A 118 -12.02 16.64 -4.98
C GLN A 118 -11.51 16.88 -3.55
N MET A 119 -12.40 17.20 -2.64
CA MET A 119 -12.03 17.37 -1.25
C MET A 119 -11.47 16.09 -0.66
N LEU A 120 -12.14 14.97 -0.90
CA LEU A 120 -11.67 13.67 -0.42
C LEU A 120 -10.35 13.25 -1.07
N ILE A 121 -10.21 13.47 -2.37
CA ILE A 121 -8.97 13.18 -3.08
C ILE A 121 -7.81 13.98 -2.48
N GLN A 122 -8.04 15.25 -2.19
CA GLN A 122 -7.01 16.10 -1.59
C GLN A 122 -6.61 15.57 -0.21
N ALA A 123 -7.59 15.18 0.61
CA ALA A 123 -7.31 14.62 1.93
C ALA A 123 -6.56 13.29 1.83
N ILE A 124 -6.92 12.45 0.88
CA ILE A 124 -6.22 11.18 0.64
C ILE A 124 -4.77 11.46 0.25
N LYS A 125 -4.55 12.40 -0.66
CA LYS A 125 -3.19 12.75 -1.09
C LYS A 125 -2.35 13.24 0.07
N GLU A 126 -2.88 14.10 0.91
CA GLU A 126 -2.15 14.59 2.08
C GLU A 126 -1.80 13.45 3.04
N THR A 127 -2.73 12.53 3.25
CA THR A 127 -2.51 11.41 4.15
C THR A 127 -1.45 10.47 3.59
N VAL A 128 -1.52 10.17 2.30
CA VAL A 128 -0.55 9.30 1.64
C VAL A 128 0.84 9.95 1.62
N GLN A 129 0.92 11.25 1.49
CA GLN A 129 2.20 11.95 1.55
C GLN A 129 2.88 11.80 2.89
N LYS A 130 2.12 11.73 3.96
CA LYS A 130 2.69 11.46 5.29
C LYS A 130 3.39 10.12 5.33
N ALA A 131 2.82 9.13 4.68
CA ALA A 131 3.41 7.78 4.60
C ALA A 131 4.63 7.76 3.67
N ALA A 132 4.61 8.56 2.62
CA ALA A 132 5.67 8.58 1.61
C ALA A 132 6.88 9.39 2.04
N SER A 133 6.75 10.23 3.03
CA SER A 133 7.77 11.20 3.42
C SER A 133 8.93 10.64 4.23
N SER A 134 8.89 9.39 4.57
CA SER A 134 9.95 8.77 5.40
C SER A 134 11.21 8.36 4.66
#